data_ee531383e53f4f2df0c4ca63feaef3a6
#
_entry.id   ee531383e53f4f2df0c4ca63feaef3a6
#
_cell.length_a   1.000
_cell.length_b   1.000
_cell.length_c   1.000
_cell.angle_alpha   90.00
_cell.angle_beta   90.00
_cell.angle_gamma   90.00
#
_symmetry.space_group_name_H-M   'P 1'
#
loop_
_entity.id
_entity.type
_entity.pdbx_description
1 polymer ?
#
loop_
_entity_poly.entity_id
_entity_poly.type
_entity_poly.pdbx_seq_one_letter_code
_entity_poly.pdbx_strand_id
1 'polypeptide(L)'
;MENNNKIKGVSIIESLVCLVIIGIGFVAVMQLSAFSIGAMDRSIEKNKINFLSEMVLEDMIGDPTNSSSYGNFNETCTYSNTGGSNLHNKQKDKWRNKLNQKDFITTGSKERKIPCFSGDTKKTFVSGGVGRLNFFTGKGKRKKYLGVIVK
;
A
#
# COMPACT_ATOMS: atom_id res chain seq x y z
N MET A 1 -8.43 -13.53 -72.68
CA MET A 1 -8.91 -14.00 -71.38
C MET A 1 -8.91 -12.80 -70.44
N GLU A 2 -10.05 -12.18 -70.27
CA GLU A 2 -10.26 -10.99 -69.53
C GLU A 2 -10.54 -11.42 -68.04
N ASN A 3 -9.61 -11.15 -67.17
CA ASN A 3 -9.70 -11.53 -65.75
C ASN A 3 -10.56 -10.49 -65.06
N ASN A 4 -11.86 -10.69 -64.99
CA ASN A 4 -12.82 -9.86 -64.28
C ASN A 4 -12.63 -10.06 -62.77
N ASN A 5 -11.68 -9.38 -62.18
CA ASN A 5 -11.57 -9.22 -60.75
C ASN A 5 -12.77 -8.42 -60.25
N LYS A 6 -13.87 -9.12 -59.91
CA LYS A 6 -15.00 -8.52 -59.17
C LYS A 6 -14.54 -8.05 -57.80
N ILE A 7 -14.30 -6.75 -57.68
CA ILE A 7 -14.09 -6.13 -56.40
C ILE A 7 -15.42 -6.25 -55.62
N LYS A 8 -15.46 -7.13 -54.64
CA LYS A 8 -16.61 -7.24 -53.74
C LYS A 8 -16.58 -6.04 -52.79
N GLY A 9 -17.51 -5.12 -52.94
CA GLY A 9 -17.70 -4.00 -51.99
C GLY A 9 -18.15 -4.53 -50.65
N VAL A 10 -17.62 -3.94 -49.58
CA VAL A 10 -18.06 -4.24 -48.20
C VAL A 10 -19.51 -3.80 -48.05
N SER A 11 -20.36 -4.69 -47.53
CA SER A 11 -21.75 -4.38 -47.27
C SER A 11 -21.88 -3.38 -46.09
N ILE A 12 -22.85 -2.48 -46.17
CA ILE A 12 -23.14 -1.53 -45.04
C ILE A 12 -23.35 -2.28 -43.71
N ILE A 13 -24.00 -3.42 -43.79
CA ILE A 13 -24.25 -4.24 -42.58
C ILE A 13 -22.93 -4.81 -42.00
N GLU A 14 -22.00 -5.19 -42.85
CA GLU A 14 -20.69 -5.69 -42.43
C GLU A 14 -19.86 -4.59 -41.75
N SER A 15 -19.91 -3.37 -42.26
CA SER A 15 -19.29 -2.20 -41.65
C SER A 15 -19.90 -1.88 -40.28
N LEU A 16 -21.22 -1.98 -40.13
CA LEU A 16 -21.90 -1.75 -38.88
C LEU A 16 -21.55 -2.82 -37.81
N VAL A 17 -21.50 -4.08 -38.21
CA VAL A 17 -21.11 -5.19 -37.33
C VAL A 17 -19.66 -5.01 -36.86
N CYS A 18 -18.73 -4.65 -37.77
CA CYS A 18 -17.34 -4.37 -37.43
C CYS A 18 -17.23 -3.23 -36.38
N LEU A 19 -17.98 -2.14 -36.57
CA LEU A 19 -18.00 -1.02 -35.63
C LEU A 19 -18.48 -1.44 -34.24
N VAL A 20 -19.53 -2.26 -34.17
CA VAL A 20 -20.04 -2.77 -32.87
C VAL A 20 -19.01 -3.65 -32.15
N ILE A 21 -18.35 -4.56 -32.90
CA ILE A 21 -17.32 -5.43 -32.32
C ILE A 21 -16.14 -4.63 -31.79
N ILE A 22 -15.67 -3.64 -32.58
CA ILE A 22 -14.59 -2.73 -32.15
C ILE A 22 -15.00 -1.93 -30.93
N GLY A 23 -16.23 -1.42 -30.87
CA GLY A 23 -16.76 -0.67 -29.73
C GLY A 23 -16.76 -1.50 -28.46
N ILE A 24 -17.27 -2.73 -28.50
CA ILE A 24 -17.27 -3.65 -27.35
C ILE A 24 -15.84 -3.98 -26.92
N GLY A 25 -14.95 -4.26 -27.88
CA GLY A 25 -13.55 -4.54 -27.59
C GLY A 25 -12.84 -3.38 -26.89
N PHE A 26 -13.10 -2.16 -27.33
CA PHE A 26 -12.53 -0.95 -26.73
C PHE A 26 -12.99 -0.75 -25.29
N VAL A 27 -14.28 -0.90 -25.00
CA VAL A 27 -14.84 -0.83 -23.65
C VAL A 27 -14.22 -1.90 -22.74
N ALA A 28 -14.08 -3.13 -23.24
CA ALA A 28 -13.46 -4.21 -22.48
C ALA A 28 -12.00 -3.91 -22.09
N VAL A 29 -11.21 -3.37 -23.03
CA VAL A 29 -9.82 -2.97 -22.77
C VAL A 29 -9.75 -1.83 -21.75
N MET A 30 -10.63 -0.85 -21.83
CA MET A 30 -10.69 0.23 -20.83
C MET A 30 -11.03 -0.27 -19.43
N GLN A 31 -11.98 -1.19 -19.31
CA GLN A 31 -12.33 -1.79 -18.03
C GLN A 31 -11.16 -2.61 -17.44
N LEU A 32 -10.47 -3.38 -18.27
CA LEU A 32 -9.30 -4.16 -17.86
C LEU A 32 -8.17 -3.24 -17.37
N SER A 33 -7.92 -2.14 -18.08
CA SER A 33 -6.92 -1.15 -17.70
C SER A 33 -7.25 -0.51 -16.35
N ALA A 34 -8.50 -0.11 -16.13
CA ALA A 34 -8.95 0.46 -14.86
C ALA A 34 -8.81 -0.53 -13.69
N PHE A 35 -9.13 -1.81 -13.91
CA PHE A 35 -8.95 -2.87 -12.93
C PHE A 35 -7.46 -3.10 -12.61
N SER A 36 -6.61 -3.11 -13.63
CA SER A 36 -5.16 -3.29 -13.49
C SER A 36 -4.54 -2.18 -12.65
N ILE A 37 -4.90 -0.92 -12.90
CA ILE A 37 -4.45 0.22 -12.10
C ILE A 37 -4.87 0.06 -10.63
N GLY A 38 -6.12 -0.32 -10.37
CA GLY A 38 -6.61 -0.53 -9.01
C GLY A 38 -5.91 -1.69 -8.29
N ALA A 39 -5.52 -2.75 -9.00
CA ALA A 39 -4.75 -3.86 -8.45
C ALA A 39 -3.32 -3.43 -8.11
N MET A 40 -2.69 -2.65 -9.00
CA MET A 40 -1.35 -2.10 -8.81
C MET A 40 -1.29 -1.17 -7.59
N ASP A 41 -2.25 -0.26 -7.42
CA ASP A 41 -2.35 0.63 -6.27
C ASP A 41 -2.41 -0.15 -4.95
N ARG A 42 -3.21 -1.21 -4.89
CA ARG A 42 -3.31 -2.08 -3.71
C ARG A 42 -2.00 -2.82 -3.41
N SER A 43 -1.28 -3.23 -4.44
CA SER A 43 0.02 -3.90 -4.30
C SER A 43 1.06 -2.95 -3.75
N ILE A 44 1.14 -1.73 -4.28
CA ILE A 44 2.05 -0.69 -3.81
C ILE A 44 1.77 -0.36 -2.34
N GLU A 45 0.51 -0.22 -1.97
CA GLU A 45 0.15 0.07 -0.57
C GLU A 45 0.56 -1.06 0.38
N LYS A 46 0.37 -2.32 -0.03
CA LYS A 46 0.85 -3.48 0.75
C LYS A 46 2.37 -3.47 0.91
N ASN A 47 3.09 -3.20 -0.16
CA ASN A 47 4.56 -3.17 -0.13
C ASN A 47 5.07 -2.06 0.79
N LYS A 48 4.44 -0.89 0.79
CA LYS A 48 4.79 0.20 1.70
C LYS A 48 4.56 -0.17 3.17
N ILE A 49 3.44 -0.80 3.48
CA ILE A 49 3.15 -1.27 4.84
C ILE A 49 4.17 -2.35 5.27
N ASN A 50 4.54 -3.25 4.36
CA ASN A 50 5.57 -4.24 4.63
C ASN A 50 6.91 -3.59 4.94
N PHE A 51 7.36 -2.67 4.08
CA PHE A 51 8.62 -1.94 4.28
C PHE A 51 8.66 -1.18 5.60
N LEU A 52 7.56 -0.47 5.94
CA LEU A 52 7.47 0.22 7.24
C LEU A 52 7.51 -0.75 8.43
N SER A 53 6.89 -1.91 8.28
CA SER A 53 6.89 -2.94 9.30
C SER A 53 8.28 -3.52 9.52
N GLU A 54 8.99 -3.80 8.43
CA GLU A 54 10.37 -4.30 8.45
C GLU A 54 11.31 -3.27 9.08
N MET A 55 11.21 -2.00 8.73
CA MET A 55 11.99 -0.93 9.33
C MET A 55 11.83 -0.87 10.86
N VAL A 56 10.59 -1.03 11.36
CA VAL A 56 10.33 -1.03 12.81
C VAL A 56 10.98 -2.25 13.47
N LEU A 57 10.86 -3.42 12.85
CA LEU A 57 11.44 -4.66 13.40
C LEU A 57 12.97 -4.64 13.36
N GLU A 58 13.58 -4.11 12.31
CA GLU A 58 15.04 -3.94 12.19
C GLU A 58 15.59 -3.01 13.28
N ASP A 59 14.93 -1.88 13.50
CA ASP A 59 15.31 -0.95 14.57
C ASP A 59 15.21 -1.62 15.96
N MET A 60 14.23 -2.52 16.17
CA MET A 60 14.08 -3.29 17.43
C MET A 60 15.18 -4.35 17.59
N ILE A 61 15.60 -5.00 16.50
CA ILE A 61 16.69 -5.99 16.53
C ILE A 61 18.03 -5.30 16.75
N GLY A 62 18.21 -4.12 16.19
CA GLY A 62 19.45 -3.35 16.25
C GLY A 62 19.81 -2.80 17.63
N ASP A 63 18.87 -2.77 18.55
CA ASP A 63 19.10 -2.30 19.94
C ASP A 63 18.51 -3.29 20.97
N PRO A 64 19.11 -4.47 21.13
CA PRO A 64 18.60 -5.52 22.01
C PRO A 64 18.65 -5.13 23.48
N THR A 65 19.59 -4.28 23.88
CA THR A 65 19.74 -3.83 25.28
C THR A 65 18.58 -2.98 25.77
N ASN A 66 17.91 -2.25 24.87
CA ASN A 66 16.77 -1.40 25.18
C ASN A 66 15.46 -1.96 24.60
N SER A 67 15.40 -3.22 24.27
CA SER A 67 14.27 -3.84 23.58
C SER A 67 12.91 -3.60 24.26
N SER A 68 12.88 -3.64 25.59
CA SER A 68 11.66 -3.37 26.38
C SER A 68 11.11 -1.96 26.16
N SER A 69 11.97 -0.97 25.90
CA SER A 69 11.60 0.41 25.64
C SER A 69 10.82 0.59 24.33
N TYR A 70 10.99 -0.32 23.36
CA TYR A 70 10.26 -0.28 22.09
C TYR A 70 8.83 -0.82 22.21
N GLY A 71 8.50 -1.55 23.28
CA GLY A 71 7.18 -2.13 23.51
C GLY A 71 6.06 -1.11 23.76
N ASN A 72 6.41 0.13 24.05
CA ASN A 72 5.46 1.17 24.42
C ASN A 72 5.04 2.10 23.26
N PHE A 73 5.38 1.76 22.04
CA PHE A 73 4.91 2.53 20.89
C PHE A 73 3.42 2.27 20.67
N ASN A 74 2.63 3.33 20.72
CA ASN A 74 1.20 3.28 20.50
C ASN A 74 0.77 4.55 19.78
N GLU A 75 0.61 4.46 18.45
CA GLU A 75 0.20 5.58 17.64
C GLU A 75 -1.24 5.40 17.16
N THR A 76 -2.01 6.42 17.44
CA THR A 76 -3.33 6.66 16.86
C THR A 76 -3.19 7.70 15.74
N CYS A 77 -4.31 8.25 15.28
CA CYS A 77 -4.31 9.29 14.25
C CYS A 77 -3.76 10.65 14.71
N THR A 78 -3.63 10.85 16.01
CA THR A 78 -3.00 12.03 16.60
C THR A 78 -1.53 11.79 16.79
N TYR A 79 -0.72 12.67 16.22
CA TYR A 79 0.73 12.57 16.24
C TYR A 79 1.35 13.58 17.20
N SER A 80 2.26 13.13 18.05
CA SER A 80 3.12 13.99 18.86
C SER A 80 4.51 13.39 19.01
N ASN A 81 5.55 14.20 18.75
CA ASN A 81 6.94 13.80 19.00
C ASN A 81 7.20 13.68 20.50
N THR A 82 7.95 12.66 20.90
CA THR A 82 8.35 12.45 22.29
C THR A 82 9.52 13.34 22.70
N GLY A 83 10.30 13.87 21.75
CA GLY A 83 11.39 14.80 21.98
C GLY A 83 12.57 14.27 22.81
N GLY A 84 12.70 12.95 22.95
CA GLY A 84 13.74 12.33 23.76
C GLY A 84 15.09 12.24 23.03
N SER A 85 16.20 12.45 23.76
CA SER A 85 17.56 12.36 23.22
C SER A 85 18.05 10.90 23.05
N ASN A 86 17.43 9.93 23.72
CA ASN A 86 17.81 8.53 23.69
C ASN A 86 17.54 7.88 22.33
N LEU A 87 18.34 6.85 21.96
CA LEU A 87 18.25 6.20 20.68
C LEU A 87 16.84 5.66 20.40
N HIS A 88 16.26 4.92 21.32
CA HIS A 88 14.91 4.34 21.16
C HIS A 88 13.82 5.40 20.98
N ASN A 89 13.93 6.59 21.58
CA ASN A 89 13.01 7.70 21.37
C ASN A 89 13.16 8.30 19.98
N LYS A 90 14.40 8.51 19.52
CA LYS A 90 14.68 8.99 18.17
C LYS A 90 14.15 8.03 17.12
N GLN A 91 14.28 6.72 17.33
CA GLN A 91 13.75 5.70 16.43
C GLN A 91 12.22 5.70 16.42
N LYS A 92 11.58 5.80 17.58
CA LYS A 92 10.11 5.95 17.65
C LYS A 92 9.63 7.21 16.95
N ASP A 93 10.33 8.33 17.07
CA ASP A 93 9.99 9.57 16.36
C ASP A 93 10.22 9.41 14.84
N LYS A 94 11.28 8.70 14.41
CA LYS A 94 11.47 8.28 13.02
C LYS A 94 10.29 7.46 12.50
N TRP A 95 9.81 6.48 13.29
CA TRP A 95 8.66 5.66 12.91
C TRP A 95 7.39 6.52 12.79
N ARG A 96 7.15 7.42 13.74
CA ARG A 96 6.04 8.38 13.69
C ARG A 96 6.08 9.20 12.42
N ASN A 97 7.22 9.80 12.14
CA ASN A 97 7.43 10.60 10.94
C ASN A 97 7.14 9.81 9.68
N LYS A 98 7.69 8.60 9.56
CA LYS A 98 7.51 7.74 8.39
C LYS A 98 6.07 7.21 8.24
N LEU A 99 5.44 6.82 9.34
CA LEU A 99 4.05 6.33 9.33
C LEU A 99 3.03 7.43 9.03
N ASN A 100 3.36 8.69 9.32
CA ASN A 100 2.49 9.84 9.12
C ASN A 100 2.86 10.69 7.88
N GLN A 101 3.98 10.38 7.22
CA GLN A 101 4.41 11.11 6.01
C GLN A 101 3.36 10.96 4.90
N LYS A 102 2.86 12.11 4.45
CA LYS A 102 1.91 12.17 3.34
C LYS A 102 2.51 11.61 2.05
N ASP A 103 3.81 11.85 1.84
CA ASP A 103 4.53 11.58 0.59
C ASP A 103 4.97 10.12 0.43
N PHE A 104 4.96 9.34 1.51
CA PHE A 104 5.41 7.95 1.45
C PHE A 104 4.45 7.02 0.70
N ILE A 105 3.21 7.47 0.47
CA ILE A 105 2.13 6.67 -0.13
C ILE A 105 1.48 7.38 -1.31
N THR A 106 2.14 8.35 -1.91
CA THR A 106 1.64 8.99 -3.13
C THR A 106 1.87 8.09 -4.34
N THR A 107 0.77 7.63 -4.93
CA THR A 107 0.73 7.10 -6.28
C THR A 107 -0.08 8.05 -7.13
N GLY A 108 0.61 8.80 -8.01
CA GLY A 108 -0.04 9.70 -8.95
C GLY A 108 -0.66 10.95 -8.31
N SER A 109 -1.26 11.81 -9.12
CA SER A 109 -1.72 13.15 -8.82
C SER A 109 -2.84 13.30 -7.77
N LYS A 110 -3.23 12.25 -7.08
CA LYS A 110 -4.13 12.29 -5.93
C LYS A 110 -3.42 11.68 -4.73
N GLU A 111 -3.05 12.54 -3.77
CA GLU A 111 -2.55 12.13 -2.45
C GLU A 111 -3.48 11.09 -1.82
N ARG A 112 -3.19 9.82 -2.00
CA ARG A 112 -3.79 8.77 -1.19
C ARG A 112 -2.95 8.64 0.08
N LYS A 113 -3.22 9.51 1.03
CA LYS A 113 -2.85 9.27 2.43
C LYS A 113 -3.37 7.87 2.78
N ILE A 114 -2.59 7.08 3.54
CA ILE A 114 -3.26 6.04 4.33
C ILE A 114 -4.17 6.84 5.26
N PRO A 115 -5.48 6.91 4.98
CA PRO A 115 -6.34 7.72 5.80
C PRO A 115 -6.31 7.11 7.19
N CYS A 116 -5.93 7.90 8.18
CA CYS A 116 -6.03 7.49 9.56
C CYS A 116 -7.50 7.59 9.94
N PHE A 117 -8.13 6.45 10.09
CA PHE A 117 -9.52 6.36 10.54
C PHE A 117 -9.57 6.20 12.05
N SER A 118 -10.65 6.66 12.65
CA SER A 118 -10.93 6.37 14.07
C SER A 118 -10.88 4.85 14.30
N GLY A 119 -10.05 4.43 15.25
CA GLY A 119 -9.79 3.01 15.53
C GLY A 119 -8.55 2.41 14.82
N ASP A 120 -7.92 3.14 13.92
CA ASP A 120 -6.63 2.73 13.37
C ASP A 120 -5.55 2.84 14.45
N THR A 121 -4.80 1.77 14.66
CA THR A 121 -3.73 1.72 15.66
C THR A 121 -2.48 1.07 15.10
N LYS A 122 -1.34 1.59 15.51
CA LYS A 122 -0.01 1.07 15.20
C LYS A 122 0.70 0.86 16.53
N LYS A 123 0.86 -0.38 16.94
CA LYS A 123 1.38 -0.74 18.28
C LYS A 123 2.52 -1.72 18.18
N THR A 124 3.51 -1.52 19.04
CA THR A 124 4.55 -2.51 19.28
C THR A 124 4.40 -3.08 20.70
N PHE A 125 4.82 -4.32 20.83
CA PHE A 125 4.86 -5.03 22.10
C PHE A 125 6.18 -5.77 22.19
N VAL A 126 6.79 -5.81 23.36
CA VAL A 126 7.96 -6.65 23.64
C VAL A 126 7.66 -7.46 24.88
N SER A 127 7.77 -8.78 24.74
CA SER A 127 7.54 -9.70 25.87
C SER A 127 8.35 -10.98 25.65
N GLY A 128 9.08 -11.40 26.69
CA GLY A 128 9.85 -12.66 26.65
C GLY A 128 10.92 -12.72 25.54
N GLY A 129 11.55 -11.58 25.20
CA GLY A 129 12.53 -11.49 24.13
C GLY A 129 11.93 -11.56 22.73
N VAL A 130 10.60 -11.37 22.58
CA VAL A 130 9.92 -11.30 21.30
C VAL A 130 9.33 -9.91 21.11
N GLY A 131 9.79 -9.21 20.09
CA GLY A 131 9.18 -7.98 19.61
C GLY A 131 8.01 -8.29 18.68
N ARG A 132 6.87 -7.66 18.89
CA ARG A 132 5.66 -7.82 18.09
C ARG A 132 5.17 -6.48 17.58
N LEU A 133 4.74 -6.47 16.33
CA LEU A 133 4.18 -5.31 15.68
C LEU A 133 2.74 -5.60 15.26
N ASN A 134 1.82 -4.73 15.63
CA ASN A 134 0.43 -4.80 15.22
C ASN A 134 0.04 -3.50 14.53
N PHE A 135 -0.23 -3.57 13.23
CA PHE A 135 -0.76 -2.46 12.46
C PHE A 135 -2.20 -2.75 12.05
N PHE A 136 -3.10 -1.84 12.43
CA PHE A 136 -4.49 -1.81 11.99
C PHE A 136 -4.70 -0.52 11.22
N THR A 137 -5.09 -0.63 9.96
CA THR A 137 -5.31 0.51 9.07
C THR A 137 -6.59 0.34 8.28
N GLY A 138 -7.15 1.43 7.77
CA GLY A 138 -8.32 1.41 6.92
C GLY A 138 -9.59 0.96 7.63
N LYS A 139 -9.90 1.51 8.80
CA LYS A 139 -11.03 1.13 9.67
C LYS A 139 -10.94 -0.32 10.15
N GLY A 140 -9.73 -0.79 10.44
CA GLY A 140 -9.47 -2.16 10.88
C GLY A 140 -9.63 -3.23 9.79
N LYS A 141 -9.86 -2.83 8.54
CA LYS A 141 -9.97 -3.78 7.42
C LYS A 141 -8.65 -4.44 7.05
N ARG A 142 -7.53 -3.76 7.36
CA ARG A 142 -6.18 -4.23 7.09
C ARG A 142 -5.46 -4.43 8.39
N LYS A 143 -5.05 -5.66 8.62
CA LYS A 143 -4.34 -6.08 9.84
C LYS A 143 -2.99 -6.66 9.43
N LYS A 144 -1.92 -6.15 10.01
CA LYS A 144 -0.57 -6.69 9.86
C LYS A 144 -0.06 -7.06 11.24
N TYR A 145 0.34 -8.32 11.39
CA TYR A 145 1.00 -8.84 12.59
C TYR A 145 2.36 -9.39 12.18
N LEU A 146 3.40 -8.92 12.84
CA LEU A 146 4.75 -9.41 12.66
C LEU A 146 5.37 -9.61 14.04
N GLY A 147 6.27 -10.58 14.13
CA GLY A 147 7.04 -10.85 15.33
C GLY A 147 8.49 -11.14 14.98
N VAL A 148 9.41 -10.74 15.86
CA VAL A 148 10.83 -10.97 15.73
C VAL A 148 11.43 -11.31 17.09
N ILE A 149 12.47 -12.13 17.11
CA ILE A 149 13.23 -12.40 18.33
C ILE A 149 14.18 -11.23 18.55
N VAL A 150 14.05 -10.59 19.72
CA VAL A 150 14.87 -9.46 20.18
C VAL A 150 15.60 -9.96 21.43
N LYS A 151 16.79 -10.50 21.25
CA LYS A 151 17.65 -10.96 22.35
C LYS A 151 18.88 -10.11 22.43
#